data_8533568af53d196c02e059f7c49920e9
#
_entry.id   8533568af53d196c02e059f7c49920e9
#
_cell.length_a   1.000
_cell.length_b   1.000
_cell.length_c   1.000
_cell.angle_alpha   90.00
_cell.angle_beta   90.00
_cell.angle_gamma   90.00
#
_symmetry.space_group_name_H-M   'P 1'
#
loop_
_entity.id
_entity.type
_entity.pdbx_description
1 polymer ?
#
loop_
_entity_poly.entity_id
_entity_poly.type
_entity_poly.pdbx_seq_one_letter_code
_entity_poly.pdbx_strand_id
1 'polypeptide(L)'
;MNGDCANMNFRPIIAIIFFISSVSLSFNSHAYQEIEVADGATIQGKAVLTGKMPYPRIYHLILFPNIDMCAEVDTDDEMNRVLDDFKISKDGGLKDVVITLNHVEAGKPFNKKPIIIDSEDCKFFPEVNAVRQFESFKVNNLDAVMHNSQVYQKERGKIIQNLPIPPESITNGKVTFQKNFKIFQMICGMHEFMQTWGYRIQNPYYFITKLDGEFKIDNIPPGEYDLNAWHYLMKTQSQRIKVAKNGTTNINFKFNGDKVIRPLYETIKSGRIKKDAAYPGTAKGRELGK
;
A
#
# COMPACT_ATOMS: atom_id res chain seq x y z
N MET A 1 38.68 46.43 76.43
CA MET A 1 37.40 45.85 76.82
C MET A 1 37.03 44.84 75.76
N ASN A 2 37.02 43.67 76.15
CA ASN A 2 36.87 42.37 75.55
C ASN A 2 35.71 42.24 74.54
N GLY A 3 35.98 41.63 73.39
CA GLY A 3 34.98 41.20 72.43
C GLY A 3 35.42 39.89 71.83
N ASP A 4 34.66 38.85 72.13
CA ASP A 4 34.90 37.43 71.80
C ASP A 4 34.88 37.14 70.37
N CYS A 5 35.88 36.43 69.82
CA CYS A 5 35.88 35.80 68.54
C CYS A 5 35.18 34.45 68.61
N ALA A 6 34.02 34.33 68.02
CA ALA A 6 33.32 33.04 67.85
C ALA A 6 33.95 32.20 66.72
N ASN A 7 34.47 31.03 67.14
CA ASN A 7 34.96 29.98 66.21
C ASN A 7 33.81 29.36 65.38
N MET A 8 33.80 29.57 64.09
CA MET A 8 32.92 28.85 63.16
C MET A 8 33.64 27.63 62.59
N ASN A 9 33.24 26.46 63.04
CA ASN A 9 33.68 25.17 62.50
C ASN A 9 33.03 24.91 61.17
N PHE A 10 33.80 25.02 60.08
CA PHE A 10 33.36 24.52 58.70
C PHE A 10 33.53 23.01 58.66
N ARG A 11 32.41 22.29 58.56
CA ARG A 11 32.41 20.89 58.21
C ARG A 11 32.38 20.78 56.65
N PRO A 12 33.30 19.99 56.03
CA PRO A 12 33.26 19.79 54.58
C PRO A 12 32.09 18.87 54.21
N ILE A 13 31.20 19.37 53.38
CA ILE A 13 30.15 18.55 52.73
C ILE A 13 30.81 17.81 51.56
N ILE A 14 30.99 16.49 51.71
CA ILE A 14 31.46 15.63 50.64
C ILE A 14 30.26 15.40 49.71
N ALA A 15 30.24 16.10 48.58
CA ALA A 15 29.29 15.87 47.52
C ALA A 15 29.68 14.60 46.75
N ILE A 16 28.97 13.51 46.96
CA ILE A 16 29.11 12.29 46.16
C ILE A 16 28.42 12.54 44.83
N ILE A 17 29.19 12.81 43.78
CA ILE A 17 28.71 12.91 42.41
C ILE A 17 28.47 11.48 41.86
N PHE A 18 27.23 11.06 41.82
CA PHE A 18 26.83 9.84 41.12
C PHE A 18 26.94 10.08 39.62
N PHE A 19 27.97 9.53 38.98
CA PHE A 19 28.07 9.46 37.53
C PHE A 19 27.09 8.40 37.03
N ILE A 20 25.89 8.83 36.62
CA ILE A 20 24.95 7.97 35.90
C ILE A 20 25.46 7.85 34.46
N SER A 21 26.19 6.77 34.20
CA SER A 21 26.56 6.37 32.84
C SER A 21 25.28 5.98 32.08
N SER A 22 24.72 6.91 31.30
CA SER A 22 23.64 6.64 30.38
C SER A 22 24.18 5.81 29.23
N VAL A 23 23.94 4.50 29.27
CA VAL A 23 24.11 3.60 28.11
C VAL A 23 23.06 3.98 27.08
N SER A 24 23.43 4.81 26.12
CA SER A 24 22.62 5.10 24.95
C SER A 24 22.56 3.85 24.09
N LEU A 25 21.49 3.08 24.19
CA LEU A 25 21.15 2.04 23.25
C LEU A 25 20.83 2.70 21.90
N SER A 26 21.83 2.82 21.05
CA SER A 26 21.66 3.23 19.67
C SER A 26 20.91 2.13 18.94
N PHE A 27 19.59 2.30 18.72
CA PHE A 27 18.84 1.50 17.77
C PHE A 27 19.35 1.84 16.37
N ASN A 28 20.31 1.08 15.90
CA ASN A 28 20.73 1.12 14.51
C ASN A 28 19.57 0.63 13.66
N SER A 29 18.87 1.54 13.02
CA SER A 29 18.00 1.21 11.88
C SER A 29 18.91 0.75 10.75
N HIS A 30 19.15 -0.55 10.65
CA HIS A 30 19.92 -1.10 9.53
C HIS A 30 19.10 -0.93 8.25
N ALA A 31 19.69 -0.25 7.26
CA ALA A 31 19.18 -0.26 5.90
C ALA A 31 19.33 -1.68 5.35
N TYR A 32 18.38 -2.11 4.51
CA TYR A 32 18.45 -3.40 3.82
C TYR A 32 19.79 -3.58 3.08
N GLN A 33 20.44 -4.72 3.28
CA GLN A 33 21.73 -5.05 2.65
C GLN A 33 21.52 -5.99 1.47
N GLU A 34 22.07 -5.64 0.31
CA GLU A 34 22.08 -6.51 -0.86
C GLU A 34 23.22 -7.51 -0.76
N ILE A 35 22.91 -8.82 -0.71
CA ILE A 35 23.87 -9.93 -0.64
C ILE A 35 23.45 -11.05 -1.61
N GLU A 36 24.38 -11.94 -1.95
CA GLU A 36 24.06 -13.19 -2.61
C GLU A 36 23.41 -14.17 -1.60
N VAL A 37 22.32 -14.81 -1.99
CA VAL A 37 21.59 -15.77 -1.16
C VAL A 37 21.88 -17.19 -1.63
N ALA A 38 22.85 -17.86 -0.98
CA ALA A 38 23.28 -19.22 -1.37
C ALA A 38 22.22 -20.30 -1.12
N ASP A 39 21.43 -20.15 -0.06
CA ASP A 39 20.48 -21.16 0.44
C ASP A 39 19.03 -20.68 0.31
N GLY A 40 18.74 -19.98 -0.76
CA GLY A 40 17.48 -19.32 -0.99
C GLY A 40 16.27 -20.26 -1.00
N ALA A 41 15.26 -19.91 -0.25
CA ALA A 41 14.01 -20.64 -0.18
C ALA A 41 12.90 -19.94 -0.96
N THR A 42 11.76 -20.60 -1.09
CA THR A 42 10.57 -20.11 -1.79
C THR A 42 9.39 -20.06 -0.84
N ILE A 43 8.61 -18.99 -0.93
CA ILE A 43 7.25 -18.91 -0.39
C ILE A 43 6.29 -18.79 -1.56
N GLN A 44 5.27 -19.60 -1.58
CA GLN A 44 4.23 -19.57 -2.61
C GLN A 44 2.85 -19.82 -2.03
N GLY A 45 1.83 -19.44 -2.76
CA GLY A 45 0.46 -19.67 -2.34
C GLY A 45 -0.54 -18.88 -3.15
N LYS A 46 -1.71 -18.71 -2.57
CA LYS A 46 -2.83 -18.04 -3.23
C LYS A 46 -3.57 -17.11 -2.27
N ALA A 47 -3.89 -15.93 -2.75
CA ALA A 47 -4.84 -15.02 -2.12
C ALA A 47 -6.20 -15.19 -2.78
N VAL A 48 -7.24 -15.44 -2.00
CA VAL A 48 -8.59 -15.67 -2.52
C VAL A 48 -9.61 -14.78 -1.80
N LEU A 49 -10.63 -14.36 -2.54
CA LEU A 49 -11.84 -13.76 -1.98
C LEU A 49 -12.86 -14.85 -1.70
N THR A 50 -13.47 -14.82 -0.52
CA THR A 50 -14.52 -15.73 -0.06
C THR A 50 -15.74 -14.94 0.40
N GLY A 51 -16.87 -15.59 0.58
CA GLY A 51 -18.12 -14.92 0.96
C GLY A 51 -18.79 -14.19 -0.20
N LYS A 52 -19.56 -13.16 0.11
CA LYS A 52 -20.26 -12.38 -0.92
C LYS A 52 -19.31 -11.47 -1.66
N MET A 53 -19.54 -11.32 -2.96
CA MET A 53 -18.87 -10.30 -3.76
C MET A 53 -19.25 -8.91 -3.23
N PRO A 54 -18.28 -8.06 -2.87
CA PRO A 54 -18.57 -6.72 -2.40
C PRO A 54 -19.27 -5.90 -3.50
N TYR A 55 -20.15 -5.00 -3.11
CA TYR A 55 -20.74 -4.07 -4.07
C TYR A 55 -19.69 -3.11 -4.63
N PRO A 56 -19.72 -2.81 -5.94
CA PRO A 56 -18.80 -1.86 -6.54
C PRO A 56 -19.06 -0.43 -6.04
N ARG A 57 -18.03 0.39 -6.13
CA ARG A 57 -18.16 1.83 -5.94
C ARG A 57 -18.58 2.46 -7.27
N ILE A 58 -19.47 3.44 -7.22
CA ILE A 58 -19.92 4.16 -8.39
C ILE A 58 -19.62 5.66 -8.26
N TYR A 59 -19.44 6.30 -9.39
CA TYR A 59 -19.25 7.75 -9.51
C TYR A 59 -20.12 8.28 -10.64
N HIS A 60 -21.07 9.17 -10.32
CA HIS A 60 -21.91 9.80 -11.31
C HIS A 60 -21.08 10.69 -12.23
N LEU A 61 -20.88 10.30 -13.48
CA LEU A 61 -19.95 10.96 -14.41
C LEU A 61 -20.37 12.40 -14.72
N ILE A 62 -21.66 12.69 -14.67
CA ILE A 62 -22.19 14.05 -14.88
C ILE A 62 -21.63 15.09 -13.88
N LEU A 63 -21.04 14.64 -12.77
CA LEU A 63 -20.42 15.52 -11.76
C LEU A 63 -18.96 15.85 -12.07
N PHE A 64 -18.42 15.32 -13.16
CA PHE A 64 -17.01 15.45 -13.52
C PHE A 64 -16.84 16.04 -14.91
N PRO A 65 -15.71 16.70 -15.20
CA PRO A 65 -15.41 17.18 -16.55
C PRO A 65 -15.13 16.00 -17.51
N ASN A 66 -15.07 16.31 -18.80
CA ASN A 66 -14.69 15.40 -19.88
C ASN A 66 -15.55 14.12 -19.94
N ILE A 67 -16.84 14.26 -19.66
CA ILE A 67 -17.78 13.13 -19.61
C ILE A 67 -17.78 12.33 -20.90
N ASP A 68 -17.73 12.98 -22.05
CA ASP A 68 -17.79 12.33 -23.37
C ASP A 68 -16.68 11.30 -23.56
N MET A 69 -15.46 11.65 -23.10
CA MET A 69 -14.33 10.72 -23.14
C MET A 69 -14.37 9.71 -22.00
N CYS A 70 -14.59 10.18 -20.76
CA CYS A 70 -14.51 9.30 -19.61
C CYS A 70 -15.69 8.31 -19.52
N ALA A 71 -16.78 8.50 -20.26
CA ALA A 71 -17.93 7.61 -20.26
C ALA A 71 -17.78 6.39 -21.21
N GLU A 72 -16.75 6.34 -22.03
CA GLU A 72 -16.56 5.28 -23.02
C GLU A 72 -16.34 3.89 -22.40
N VAL A 73 -15.80 3.84 -21.19
CA VAL A 73 -15.46 2.57 -20.53
C VAL A 73 -16.03 2.50 -19.11
N ASP A 74 -16.32 1.28 -18.63
CA ASP A 74 -16.79 0.96 -17.28
C ASP A 74 -17.95 1.85 -16.78
N THR A 75 -18.85 2.22 -17.69
CA THR A 75 -20.00 3.08 -17.45
C THR A 75 -21.28 2.26 -17.55
N ASP A 76 -22.18 2.42 -16.58
CA ASP A 76 -23.50 1.79 -16.60
C ASP A 76 -24.53 2.65 -17.36
N ASP A 77 -25.74 2.10 -17.57
CA ASP A 77 -26.82 2.77 -18.28
C ASP A 77 -27.31 4.07 -17.61
N GLU A 78 -26.92 4.31 -16.35
CA GLU A 78 -27.25 5.52 -15.57
C GLU A 78 -26.09 6.54 -15.60
N MET A 79 -25.10 6.37 -16.46
CA MET A 79 -23.92 7.22 -16.56
C MET A 79 -23.07 7.24 -15.28
N ASN A 80 -22.97 6.10 -14.61
CA ASN A 80 -22.06 5.92 -13.51
C ASN A 80 -20.80 5.20 -13.96
N ARG A 81 -19.62 5.73 -13.62
CA ARG A 81 -18.36 4.96 -13.62
C ARG A 81 -18.44 3.92 -12.53
N VAL A 82 -18.34 2.66 -12.88
CA VAL A 82 -18.35 1.52 -11.97
C VAL A 82 -16.91 1.07 -11.73
N LEU A 83 -16.42 1.14 -10.47
CA LEU A 83 -15.05 0.75 -10.15
C LEU A 83 -14.93 -0.76 -9.96
N ASP A 84 -13.97 -1.37 -10.67
CA ASP A 84 -13.67 -2.79 -10.58
C ASP A 84 -12.63 -3.07 -9.48
N ASP A 85 -13.04 -2.81 -8.22
CA ASP A 85 -12.16 -2.91 -7.04
C ASP A 85 -11.76 -4.35 -6.68
N PHE A 86 -12.55 -5.35 -7.11
CA PHE A 86 -12.34 -6.75 -6.77
C PHE A 86 -12.33 -7.62 -8.03
N LYS A 87 -11.17 -7.72 -8.65
CA LYS A 87 -10.95 -8.60 -9.81
C LYS A 87 -10.63 -9.99 -9.33
N ILE A 88 -11.53 -10.94 -9.63
CA ILE A 88 -11.41 -12.32 -9.17
C ILE A 88 -11.47 -13.31 -10.32
N SER A 89 -10.70 -14.39 -10.22
CA SER A 89 -10.80 -15.54 -11.12
C SER A 89 -12.02 -16.41 -10.78
N LYS A 90 -12.31 -17.37 -11.67
CA LYS A 90 -13.45 -18.29 -11.50
C LYS A 90 -13.37 -19.13 -10.22
N ASP A 91 -12.16 -19.40 -9.75
CA ASP A 91 -11.85 -20.18 -8.55
C ASP A 91 -11.53 -19.30 -7.34
N GLY A 92 -11.93 -18.02 -7.40
CA GLY A 92 -11.84 -17.07 -6.28
C GLY A 92 -10.49 -16.38 -6.10
N GLY A 93 -9.50 -16.62 -6.97
CA GLY A 93 -8.22 -15.91 -6.91
C GLY A 93 -8.42 -14.40 -6.94
N LEU A 94 -7.80 -13.68 -6.00
CA LEU A 94 -7.95 -12.23 -5.84
C LEU A 94 -6.73 -11.50 -6.40
N LYS A 95 -6.96 -10.65 -7.40
CA LYS A 95 -5.95 -9.75 -7.99
C LYS A 95 -5.61 -8.59 -7.05
N ASP A 96 -4.46 -7.96 -7.28
CA ASP A 96 -4.01 -6.72 -6.64
C ASP A 96 -3.78 -6.83 -5.12
N VAL A 97 -3.52 -8.05 -4.62
CA VAL A 97 -3.06 -8.26 -3.25
C VAL A 97 -1.53 -8.10 -3.21
N VAL A 98 -1.04 -7.20 -2.37
CA VAL A 98 0.39 -7.03 -2.13
C VAL A 98 0.82 -7.99 -1.03
N ILE A 99 1.61 -8.97 -1.39
CA ILE A 99 2.26 -9.90 -0.46
C ILE A 99 3.65 -9.35 -0.14
N THR A 100 3.98 -9.17 1.13
CA THR A 100 5.29 -8.64 1.55
C THR A 100 5.88 -9.45 2.69
N LEU A 101 7.18 -9.67 2.62
CA LEU A 101 7.94 -10.25 3.71
C LEU A 101 8.59 -9.13 4.52
N ASN A 102 8.28 -9.07 5.83
CA ASN A 102 8.85 -8.06 6.71
C ASN A 102 10.04 -8.61 7.50
N HIS A 103 10.86 -7.69 8.03
CA HIS A 103 12.04 -8.01 8.84
C HIS A 103 13.13 -8.79 8.10
N VAL A 104 13.20 -8.65 6.78
CA VAL A 104 14.35 -9.12 6.01
C VAL A 104 15.40 -8.03 5.98
N GLU A 105 16.52 -8.25 6.63
CA GLU A 105 17.59 -7.26 6.78
C GLU A 105 18.60 -7.31 5.63
N ALA A 106 18.79 -8.51 5.04
CA ALA A 106 19.70 -8.72 3.93
C ALA A 106 19.17 -9.78 2.96
N GLY A 107 19.60 -9.71 1.69
CA GLY A 107 19.22 -10.68 0.67
C GLY A 107 19.39 -10.17 -0.76
N LYS A 108 18.60 -10.70 -1.70
CA LYS A 108 18.70 -10.36 -3.13
C LYS A 108 18.56 -8.87 -3.40
N PRO A 109 19.18 -8.35 -4.48
CA PRO A 109 19.09 -6.93 -4.82
C PRO A 109 17.66 -6.52 -5.21
N PHE A 110 17.36 -5.23 -5.02
CA PHE A 110 16.12 -4.64 -5.51
C PHE A 110 16.06 -4.64 -7.05
N ASN A 111 14.88 -4.90 -7.58
CA ASN A 111 14.60 -4.58 -8.96
C ASN A 111 14.55 -3.05 -9.13
N LYS A 112 15.44 -2.50 -9.96
CA LYS A 112 15.59 -1.05 -10.18
C LYS A 112 14.68 -0.50 -11.31
N LYS A 113 13.67 -1.25 -11.75
CA LYS A 113 12.74 -0.75 -12.76
C LYS A 113 11.97 0.46 -12.20
N PRO A 114 11.82 1.53 -12.99
CA PRO A 114 11.02 2.68 -12.57
C PRO A 114 9.54 2.29 -12.42
N ILE A 115 8.84 2.95 -11.50
CA ILE A 115 7.38 2.85 -11.40
C ILE A 115 6.81 3.71 -12.52
N ILE A 116 5.95 3.12 -13.33
CA ILE A 116 5.20 3.79 -14.38
C ILE A 116 3.73 3.61 -14.05
N ILE A 117 2.99 4.70 -14.03
CA ILE A 117 1.54 4.74 -13.88
C ILE A 117 1.00 5.33 -15.18
N ASP A 118 0.30 4.53 -15.95
CA ASP A 118 -0.37 5.00 -17.16
C ASP A 118 -1.74 5.56 -16.80
N SER A 119 -2.14 6.61 -17.49
CA SER A 119 -3.50 7.17 -17.48
C SER A 119 -4.07 6.97 -18.86
N GLU A 120 -5.07 6.11 -18.97
CA GLU A 120 -5.74 5.76 -20.23
C GLU A 120 -7.21 5.50 -19.94
N ASP A 121 -8.10 5.96 -20.80
CA ASP A 121 -9.56 5.83 -20.64
C ASP A 121 -10.06 6.41 -19.32
N CYS A 122 -9.45 7.51 -18.86
CA CYS A 122 -9.72 8.09 -17.56
C CYS A 122 -9.56 7.07 -16.40
N LYS A 123 -8.50 6.27 -16.45
CA LYS A 123 -8.12 5.32 -15.38
C LYS A 123 -6.62 5.38 -15.13
N PHE A 124 -6.18 5.10 -13.91
CA PHE A 124 -4.78 4.89 -13.59
C PHE A 124 -4.43 3.41 -13.56
N PHE A 125 -3.35 3.02 -14.23
CA PHE A 125 -2.81 1.67 -14.24
C PHE A 125 -1.33 1.64 -13.85
N PRO A 126 -0.89 0.61 -13.12
CA PRO A 126 -1.71 -0.42 -12.46
C PRO A 126 -2.49 0.15 -11.26
N GLU A 127 -3.53 -0.54 -10.83
CA GLU A 127 -4.34 -0.15 -9.66
C GLU A 127 -3.56 -0.21 -8.35
N VAL A 128 -2.52 -1.06 -8.29
CA VAL A 128 -1.69 -1.24 -7.10
C VAL A 128 -0.21 -1.28 -7.45
N ASN A 129 0.59 -0.58 -6.68
CA ASN A 129 2.04 -0.46 -6.84
C ASN A 129 2.78 -0.83 -5.55
N ALA A 130 3.94 -1.48 -5.67
CA ALA A 130 4.89 -1.65 -4.58
C ALA A 130 5.97 -0.57 -4.69
N VAL A 131 6.13 0.26 -3.65
CA VAL A 131 6.92 1.49 -3.72
C VAL A 131 7.90 1.58 -2.57
N ARG A 132 9.14 1.93 -2.86
CA ARG A 132 10.16 2.21 -1.84
C ARG A 132 10.03 3.65 -1.33
N GLN A 133 10.60 3.91 -0.16
CA GLN A 133 10.79 5.28 0.32
C GLN A 133 11.66 6.08 -0.65
N PHE A 134 11.25 7.32 -0.96
CA PHE A 134 11.91 8.22 -1.89
C PHE A 134 12.00 7.75 -3.35
N GLU A 135 11.19 6.77 -3.73
CA GLU A 135 11.17 6.28 -5.11
C GLU A 135 10.51 7.29 -6.04
N SER A 136 11.12 7.46 -7.22
CA SER A 136 10.52 8.25 -8.29
C SER A 136 9.54 7.40 -9.08
N PHE A 137 8.46 8.02 -9.55
CA PHE A 137 7.50 7.43 -10.47
C PHE A 137 7.26 8.35 -11.65
N LYS A 138 6.72 7.79 -12.72
CA LYS A 138 6.26 8.53 -13.88
C LYS A 138 4.76 8.31 -14.01
N VAL A 139 4.01 9.37 -14.31
CA VAL A 139 2.64 9.25 -14.80
C VAL A 139 2.66 9.58 -16.27
N ASN A 140 2.27 8.61 -17.09
CA ASN A 140 2.18 8.73 -18.53
C ASN A 140 0.72 8.93 -18.89
N ASN A 141 0.35 10.13 -19.30
CA ASN A 141 -1.01 10.43 -19.71
C ASN A 141 -1.18 10.11 -21.20
N LEU A 142 -1.94 9.09 -21.49
CA LEU A 142 -2.28 8.65 -22.84
C LEU A 142 -3.62 9.25 -23.32
N ASP A 143 -4.36 9.91 -22.40
CA ASP A 143 -5.63 10.55 -22.71
C ASP A 143 -5.42 11.93 -23.36
N ALA A 144 -6.33 12.31 -24.24
CA ALA A 144 -6.37 13.63 -24.87
C ALA A 144 -6.86 14.75 -23.93
N VAL A 145 -7.08 14.46 -22.65
CA VAL A 145 -7.54 15.38 -21.62
C VAL A 145 -6.53 15.52 -20.50
N MET A 146 -6.57 16.65 -19.78
CA MET A 146 -5.73 16.90 -18.63
C MET A 146 -6.19 16.06 -17.44
N HIS A 147 -5.23 15.53 -16.69
CA HIS A 147 -5.43 14.95 -15.37
C HIS A 147 -4.65 15.72 -14.31
N ASN A 148 -4.93 15.43 -13.03
CA ASN A 148 -4.22 16.03 -11.91
C ASN A 148 -3.96 14.97 -10.85
N SER A 149 -2.71 14.49 -10.78
CA SER A 149 -2.30 13.47 -9.81
C SER A 149 -2.16 14.08 -8.41
N GLN A 150 -3.06 13.75 -7.51
CA GLN A 150 -2.99 14.10 -6.10
C GLN A 150 -2.63 12.85 -5.28
N VAL A 151 -1.46 12.86 -4.66
CA VAL A 151 -0.98 11.75 -3.83
C VAL A 151 -1.29 12.05 -2.37
N TYR A 152 -2.02 11.17 -1.74
CA TYR A 152 -2.43 11.22 -0.33
C TYR A 152 -1.70 10.15 0.47
N GLN A 153 -1.21 10.52 1.65
CA GLN A 153 -0.82 9.53 2.65
C GLN A 153 -2.02 9.15 3.47
N LYS A 154 -2.25 7.83 3.59
CA LYS A 154 -3.46 7.30 4.19
C LYS A 154 -4.67 7.93 3.51
N GLU A 155 -5.63 7.16 3.23
CA GLU A 155 -6.82 7.53 2.50
C GLU A 155 -7.31 8.96 2.80
N ARG A 156 -7.24 9.82 1.78
CA ARG A 156 -7.60 11.25 1.83
C ARG A 156 -7.09 12.02 3.04
N GLY A 157 -5.93 11.61 3.53
CA GLY A 157 -5.18 12.38 4.50
C GLY A 157 -4.56 13.63 3.85
N LYS A 158 -3.38 14.01 4.33
CA LYS A 158 -2.64 15.14 3.76
C LYS A 158 -2.20 14.83 2.33
N ILE A 159 -2.44 15.74 1.40
CA ILE A 159 -1.84 15.72 0.07
C ILE A 159 -0.33 15.94 0.24
N ILE A 160 0.46 14.99 -0.22
CA ILE A 160 1.93 15.06 -0.19
C ILE A 160 2.50 15.46 -1.54
N GLN A 161 1.73 15.32 -2.60
CA GLN A 161 2.09 15.76 -3.94
C GLN A 161 0.84 16.08 -4.74
N ASN A 162 0.93 17.12 -5.57
CA ASN A 162 -0.12 17.55 -6.49
C ASN A 162 0.55 17.92 -7.80
N LEU A 163 0.32 17.14 -8.86
CA LEU A 163 0.99 17.28 -10.14
C LEU A 163 -0.04 17.38 -11.26
N PRO A 164 -0.06 18.45 -12.04
CA PRO A 164 -0.80 18.49 -13.29
C PRO A 164 -0.16 17.54 -14.29
N ILE A 165 -0.98 16.82 -15.04
CA ILE A 165 -0.57 15.89 -16.09
C ILE A 165 -1.25 16.32 -17.38
N PRO A 166 -0.56 17.10 -18.23
CA PRO A 166 -1.12 17.54 -19.50
C PRO A 166 -1.52 16.36 -20.41
N PRO A 167 -2.40 16.57 -21.38
CA PRO A 167 -2.72 15.56 -22.37
C PRO A 167 -1.46 15.00 -23.04
N GLU A 168 -1.47 13.70 -23.33
CA GLU A 168 -0.43 13.01 -24.12
C GLU A 168 1.00 13.31 -23.65
N SER A 169 1.20 13.36 -22.31
CA SER A 169 2.48 13.77 -21.71
C SER A 169 2.93 12.88 -20.58
N ILE A 170 4.21 13.02 -20.19
CA ILE A 170 4.79 12.31 -19.05
C ILE A 170 5.12 13.32 -17.95
N THR A 171 4.60 13.08 -16.75
CA THR A 171 4.92 13.85 -15.55
C THR A 171 5.68 13.00 -14.55
N ASN A 172 6.74 13.55 -13.95
CA ASN A 172 7.55 12.85 -12.96
C ASN A 172 7.14 13.24 -11.55
N GLY A 173 7.06 12.26 -10.67
CA GLY A 173 6.80 12.44 -9.25
C GLY A 173 7.76 11.66 -8.37
N LYS A 174 7.69 11.91 -7.07
CA LYS A 174 8.48 11.20 -6.06
C LYS A 174 7.65 10.92 -4.83
N VAL A 175 7.66 9.66 -4.37
CA VAL A 175 6.93 9.28 -3.15
C VAL A 175 7.83 9.43 -1.94
N THR A 176 7.35 10.22 -0.97
CA THR A 176 8.00 10.37 0.34
C THR A 176 7.00 10.02 1.42
N PHE A 177 7.14 8.82 1.99
CA PHE A 177 6.30 8.41 3.11
C PHE A 177 6.73 9.10 4.40
N GLN A 178 5.79 9.65 5.14
CA GLN A 178 6.03 10.09 6.51
C GLN A 178 6.25 8.86 7.42
N LYS A 179 6.85 9.10 8.58
CA LYS A 179 7.09 8.06 9.59
C LYS A 179 5.77 7.31 9.90
N ASN A 180 5.84 6.00 9.92
CA ASN A 180 4.73 5.07 10.21
C ASN A 180 3.65 4.90 9.12
N PHE A 181 3.73 5.60 7.99
CA PHE A 181 2.81 5.35 6.88
C PHE A 181 3.37 4.31 5.90
N LYS A 182 2.51 3.39 5.49
CA LYS A 182 2.85 2.32 4.54
C LYS A 182 2.05 2.40 3.24
N ILE A 183 1.03 3.23 3.19
CA ILE A 183 0.08 3.29 2.07
C ILE A 183 0.01 4.72 1.57
N PHE A 184 -0.01 4.88 0.27
CA PHE A 184 -0.48 6.09 -0.38
C PHE A 184 -1.66 5.76 -1.30
N GLN A 185 -2.49 6.75 -1.55
CA GLN A 185 -3.52 6.73 -2.58
C GLN A 185 -3.25 7.89 -3.53
N MET A 186 -3.18 7.61 -4.84
CA MET A 186 -3.19 8.64 -5.87
C MET A 186 -4.58 8.72 -6.46
N ILE A 187 -5.11 9.94 -6.56
CA ILE A 187 -6.43 10.23 -7.11
C ILE A 187 -6.27 11.36 -8.12
N CYS A 188 -6.99 11.32 -9.22
CA CYS A 188 -7.10 12.49 -10.08
C CYS A 188 -7.97 13.54 -9.40
N GLY A 189 -7.44 14.77 -9.21
CA GLY A 189 -8.19 15.88 -8.59
C GLY A 189 -9.39 16.34 -9.43
N MET A 190 -9.40 16.07 -10.74
CA MET A 190 -10.49 16.37 -11.66
C MET A 190 -11.48 15.20 -11.78
N HIS A 191 -11.00 13.94 -11.66
CA HIS A 191 -11.75 12.72 -11.87
C HIS A 191 -11.55 11.77 -10.68
N GLU A 192 -12.29 11.96 -9.59
CA GLU A 192 -12.11 11.21 -8.34
C GLU A 192 -12.19 9.68 -8.48
N PHE A 193 -12.81 9.19 -9.53
CA PHE A 193 -12.88 7.77 -9.85
C PHE A 193 -11.57 7.20 -10.38
N MET A 194 -10.66 8.03 -10.90
CA MET A 194 -9.32 7.61 -11.30
C MET A 194 -8.45 7.48 -10.05
N GLN A 195 -8.14 6.25 -9.67
CA GLN A 195 -7.42 5.95 -8.44
C GLN A 195 -6.37 4.87 -8.67
N THR A 196 -5.22 4.99 -8.01
CA THR A 196 -4.24 3.92 -7.85
C THR A 196 -3.67 3.96 -6.45
N TRP A 197 -3.21 2.83 -5.97
CA TRP A 197 -2.72 2.65 -4.61
C TRP A 197 -1.25 2.24 -4.61
N GLY A 198 -0.52 2.64 -3.59
CA GLY A 198 0.85 2.20 -3.39
C GLY A 198 1.06 1.66 -1.98
N TYR A 199 1.75 0.53 -1.90
CA TYR A 199 2.17 -0.08 -0.65
C TYR A 199 3.69 0.04 -0.50
N ARG A 200 4.14 0.57 0.65
CA ARG A 200 5.56 0.76 0.93
C ARG A 200 6.24 -0.57 1.20
N ILE A 201 7.24 -0.89 0.40
CA ILE A 201 8.14 -2.03 0.61
C ILE A 201 9.47 -1.58 1.21
N GLN A 202 10.10 -2.44 2.01
CA GLN A 202 11.39 -2.20 2.67
C GLN A 202 12.50 -3.11 2.15
N ASN A 203 12.14 -4.15 1.42
CA ASN A 203 13.04 -5.14 0.84
C ASN A 203 12.43 -5.69 -0.47
N PRO A 204 13.18 -6.44 -1.30
CA PRO A 204 12.70 -6.94 -2.59
C PRO A 204 11.83 -8.21 -2.52
N TYR A 205 11.47 -8.66 -1.31
CA TYR A 205 10.67 -9.87 -1.12
C TYR A 205 9.19 -9.51 -1.04
N TYR A 206 8.62 -9.24 -2.19
CA TYR A 206 7.20 -8.94 -2.35
C TYR A 206 6.67 -9.52 -3.66
N PHE A 207 5.35 -9.59 -3.75
CA PHE A 207 4.62 -9.97 -4.95
C PHE A 207 3.28 -9.23 -4.99
N ILE A 208 2.81 -8.88 -6.17
CA ILE A 208 1.45 -8.35 -6.39
C ILE A 208 0.70 -9.41 -7.19
N THR A 209 -0.39 -9.94 -6.62
CA THR A 209 -1.14 -11.04 -7.24
C THR A 209 -1.77 -10.61 -8.56
N LYS A 210 -1.75 -11.51 -9.53
CA LYS A 210 -2.51 -11.40 -10.78
C LYS A 210 -3.93 -11.93 -10.58
N LEU A 211 -4.69 -12.06 -11.66
CA LEU A 211 -6.09 -12.49 -11.62
C LEU A 211 -6.30 -13.89 -10.99
N ASP A 212 -5.32 -14.77 -11.13
CA ASP A 212 -5.32 -16.10 -10.51
C ASP A 212 -5.19 -16.07 -8.98
N GLY A 213 -4.78 -14.93 -8.42
CA GLY A 213 -4.49 -14.76 -7.00
C GLY A 213 -3.22 -15.45 -6.53
N GLU A 214 -2.50 -16.13 -7.41
CA GLU A 214 -1.27 -16.85 -7.07
C GLU A 214 -0.10 -15.89 -6.84
N PHE A 215 0.79 -16.28 -5.94
CA PHE A 215 2.03 -15.57 -5.68
C PHE A 215 3.19 -16.54 -5.44
N LYS A 216 4.38 -16.07 -5.79
CA LYS A 216 5.64 -16.77 -5.54
C LYS A 216 6.73 -15.77 -5.25
N ILE A 217 7.42 -15.95 -4.13
CA ILE A 217 8.57 -15.14 -3.72
C ILE A 217 9.74 -16.08 -3.55
N ASP A 218 10.74 -15.91 -4.40
CA ASP A 218 11.91 -16.78 -4.45
C ASP A 218 13.15 -16.13 -3.82
N ASN A 219 14.14 -16.98 -3.57
CA ASN A 219 15.47 -16.60 -3.12
C ASN A 219 15.46 -15.88 -1.77
N ILE A 220 14.66 -16.38 -0.84
CA ILE A 220 14.49 -15.84 0.51
C ILE A 220 15.54 -16.46 1.42
N PRO A 221 16.33 -15.66 2.18
CA PRO A 221 17.23 -16.20 3.19
C PRO A 221 16.47 -17.07 4.21
N PRO A 222 17.05 -18.18 4.71
CA PRO A 222 16.45 -18.93 5.82
C PRO A 222 16.24 -18.03 7.05
N GLY A 223 15.11 -18.16 7.73
CA GLY A 223 14.80 -17.31 8.89
C GLY A 223 13.34 -17.37 9.31
N GLU A 224 12.99 -16.49 10.23
CA GLU A 224 11.60 -16.29 10.67
C GLU A 224 11.13 -14.89 10.29
N TYR A 225 9.97 -14.82 9.67
CA TYR A 225 9.46 -13.60 9.04
C TYR A 225 7.98 -13.40 9.30
N ASP A 226 7.53 -12.15 9.17
CA ASP A 226 6.10 -11.85 9.08
C ASP A 226 5.73 -11.67 7.61
N LEU A 227 4.91 -12.59 7.10
CA LEU A 227 4.33 -12.53 5.76
C LEU A 227 3.01 -11.79 5.83
N ASN A 228 2.92 -10.67 5.13
CA ASN A 228 1.71 -9.85 5.09
C ASN A 228 1.04 -9.94 3.71
N ALA A 229 -0.29 -9.92 3.73
CA ALA A 229 -1.12 -9.77 2.55
C ALA A 229 -2.02 -8.55 2.73
N TRP A 230 -1.95 -7.59 1.82
CA TRP A 230 -2.70 -6.35 1.85
C TRP A 230 -3.46 -6.14 0.54
N HIS A 231 -4.74 -5.80 0.67
CA HIS A 231 -5.56 -5.29 -0.41
C HIS A 231 -6.17 -3.96 0.05
N TYR A 232 -6.24 -2.97 -0.85
CA TYR A 232 -6.56 -1.57 -0.47
C TYR A 232 -7.94 -1.37 0.16
N LEU A 233 -8.88 -2.26 -0.05
CA LEU A 233 -10.21 -2.24 0.59
C LEU A 233 -10.40 -3.34 1.64
N MET A 234 -9.35 -4.02 2.09
CA MET A 234 -9.43 -5.11 3.04
C MET A 234 -8.45 -4.92 4.19
N LYS A 235 -8.76 -5.51 5.34
CA LYS A 235 -7.83 -5.53 6.47
C LYS A 235 -6.60 -6.36 6.11
N THR A 236 -5.42 -5.79 6.38
CA THR A 236 -4.14 -6.52 6.23
C THR A 236 -4.17 -7.79 7.08
N GLN A 237 -3.75 -8.90 6.47
CA GLN A 237 -3.51 -10.15 7.17
C GLN A 237 -2.02 -10.35 7.37
N SER A 238 -1.63 -10.95 8.49
CA SER A 238 -0.24 -11.23 8.81
C SER A 238 -0.11 -12.64 9.38
N GLN A 239 0.92 -13.37 8.94
CA GLN A 239 1.25 -14.71 9.45
C GLN A 239 2.75 -14.76 9.77
N ARG A 240 3.08 -15.23 10.98
CA ARG A 240 4.47 -15.55 11.33
C ARG A 240 4.84 -16.87 10.68
N ILE A 241 5.94 -16.91 9.95
CA ILE A 241 6.39 -18.07 9.19
C ILE A 241 7.87 -18.34 9.44
N LYS A 242 8.26 -19.63 9.35
CA LYS A 242 9.63 -20.08 9.36
C LYS A 242 10.01 -20.58 7.97
N VAL A 243 11.07 -20.05 7.42
CA VAL A 243 11.57 -20.39 6.09
C VAL A 243 12.83 -21.23 6.25
N ALA A 244 12.77 -22.49 5.81
CA ALA A 244 13.91 -23.40 5.87
C ALA A 244 14.83 -23.22 4.65
N LYS A 245 16.11 -23.51 4.84
CA LYS A 245 17.14 -23.54 3.80
C LYS A 245 16.68 -24.38 2.60
N ASN A 246 16.74 -23.81 1.39
CA ASN A 246 16.33 -24.46 0.13
C ASN A 246 14.89 -25.04 0.16
N GLY A 247 14.08 -24.61 1.13
CA GLY A 247 12.73 -25.12 1.32
C GLY A 247 11.67 -24.37 0.52
N THR A 248 10.48 -24.97 0.47
CA THR A 248 9.27 -24.33 -0.05
C THR A 248 8.22 -24.27 1.04
N THR A 249 7.68 -23.08 1.30
CA THR A 249 6.60 -22.84 2.26
C THR A 249 5.34 -22.46 1.50
N ASN A 250 4.23 -23.18 1.73
CA ASN A 250 2.94 -22.91 1.09
C ASN A 250 2.03 -22.18 2.07
N ILE A 251 1.55 -21.00 1.70
CA ILE A 251 0.71 -20.14 2.53
C ILE A 251 -0.43 -19.56 1.69
N ASN A 252 -1.65 -19.68 2.18
CA ASN A 252 -2.81 -19.07 1.54
C ASN A 252 -3.42 -17.96 2.41
N PHE A 253 -3.98 -16.94 1.76
CA PHE A 253 -4.71 -15.86 2.40
C PHE A 253 -6.16 -15.87 1.93
N LYS A 254 -7.11 -15.79 2.88
CA LYS A 254 -8.55 -15.76 2.59
C LYS A 254 -9.12 -14.41 3.02
N PHE A 255 -9.53 -13.61 2.06
CA PHE A 255 -10.22 -12.34 2.28
C PHE A 255 -11.73 -12.57 2.26
N ASN A 256 -12.42 -12.08 3.27
CA ASN A 256 -13.89 -12.22 3.35
C ASN A 256 -14.56 -10.97 2.78
N GLY A 257 -15.27 -11.11 1.67
CA GLY A 257 -15.98 -10.03 0.99
C GLY A 257 -17.05 -9.33 1.83
N ASP A 258 -17.54 -9.96 2.90
CA ASP A 258 -18.47 -9.34 3.85
C ASP A 258 -17.75 -8.33 4.79
N LYS A 259 -16.41 -8.30 4.79
CA LYS A 259 -15.57 -7.47 5.69
C LYS A 259 -14.77 -6.39 4.95
N VAL A 260 -15.37 -5.80 3.92
CA VAL A 260 -14.73 -4.70 3.17
C VAL A 260 -14.60 -3.46 4.04
N ILE A 261 -13.44 -2.82 3.99
CA ILE A 261 -13.20 -1.52 4.61
C ILE A 261 -13.51 -0.45 3.57
N ARG A 262 -14.64 0.23 3.75
CA ARG A 262 -15.00 1.36 2.91
C ARG A 262 -14.33 2.63 3.42
N PRO A 263 -13.81 3.46 2.52
CA PRO A 263 -13.36 4.79 2.88
C PRO A 263 -14.45 5.59 3.62
N LEU A 264 -14.10 6.26 4.72
CA LEU A 264 -15.06 7.03 5.51
C LEU A 264 -15.85 8.05 4.66
N TYR A 265 -15.15 8.68 3.75
CA TYR A 265 -15.71 9.64 2.81
C TYR A 265 -16.77 9.03 1.87
N GLU A 266 -16.64 7.76 1.48
CA GLU A 266 -17.64 7.04 0.67
C GLU A 266 -18.84 6.60 1.49
N THR A 267 -18.67 6.38 2.80
CA THR A 267 -19.79 6.08 3.70
C THR A 267 -20.62 7.31 4.03
N ILE A 268 -20.03 8.52 3.97
CA ILE A 268 -20.71 9.79 4.23
C ILE A 268 -21.47 10.27 3.00
N LYS A 269 -20.92 10.09 1.80
CA LYS A 269 -21.61 10.42 0.54
C LYS A 269 -22.58 9.30 0.17
N SER A 270 -23.85 9.45 0.59
CA SER A 270 -24.92 8.53 0.16
C SER A 270 -24.97 8.45 -1.37
N GLY A 271 -25.08 7.25 -1.94
CA GLY A 271 -25.14 7.02 -3.38
C GLY A 271 -23.84 6.56 -4.06
N ARG A 272 -22.70 6.51 -3.34
CA ARG A 272 -21.44 5.98 -3.88
C ARG A 272 -21.37 4.44 -3.89
N ILE A 273 -22.30 3.76 -3.26
CA ILE A 273 -22.41 2.29 -3.23
C ILE A 273 -23.76 1.91 -3.81
N LYS A 274 -23.75 1.33 -4.99
CA LYS A 274 -24.96 0.83 -5.65
C LYS A 274 -25.09 -0.67 -5.40
N LYS A 275 -26.09 -1.06 -4.60
CA LYS A 275 -26.27 -2.44 -4.14
C LYS A 275 -26.66 -3.42 -5.26
N ASP A 276 -27.22 -2.92 -6.35
CA ASP A 276 -27.65 -3.67 -7.53
C ASP A 276 -26.69 -3.57 -8.73
N ALA A 277 -25.60 -2.79 -8.58
CA ALA A 277 -24.59 -2.71 -9.63
C ALA A 277 -23.74 -3.97 -9.69
N ALA A 278 -23.42 -4.41 -10.90
CA ALA A 278 -22.45 -5.47 -11.17
C ALA A 278 -21.09 -4.86 -11.51
N TYR A 279 -20.01 -5.59 -11.26
CA TYR A 279 -18.71 -5.20 -11.76
C TYR A 279 -18.65 -5.36 -13.29
N PRO A 280 -17.88 -4.49 -13.99
CA PRO A 280 -17.66 -4.65 -15.41
C PRO A 280 -17.19 -6.08 -15.75
N GLY A 281 -17.79 -6.71 -16.76
CA GLY A 281 -17.47 -8.08 -17.17
C GLY A 281 -17.94 -9.21 -16.24
N THR A 282 -18.66 -8.90 -15.15
CA THR A 282 -19.28 -9.92 -14.29
C THR A 282 -20.78 -10.03 -14.55
N ALA A 283 -21.30 -11.24 -14.64
CA ALA A 283 -22.76 -11.44 -14.65
C ALA A 283 -23.36 -11.00 -13.30
N LYS A 284 -24.52 -10.32 -13.33
CA LYS A 284 -25.29 -10.01 -12.11
C LYS A 284 -25.47 -11.30 -11.30
N GLY A 285 -25.12 -11.25 -10.01
CA GLY A 285 -25.40 -12.34 -9.09
C GLY A 285 -24.36 -13.45 -8.98
N ARG A 286 -23.10 -13.20 -9.33
CA ARG A 286 -22.04 -14.19 -9.09
C ARG A 286 -21.86 -14.40 -7.59
N GLU A 287 -22.43 -15.45 -7.05
CA GLU A 287 -22.02 -16.00 -5.76
C GLU A 287 -20.61 -16.59 -5.93
N LEU A 288 -19.65 -16.09 -5.18
CA LEU A 288 -18.36 -16.75 -5.03
C LEU A 288 -18.65 -18.10 -4.37
N GLY A 289 -18.29 -19.20 -5.04
CA GLY A 289 -18.60 -20.55 -4.62
C GLY A 289 -18.49 -20.79 -3.11
N LYS A 290 -19.46 -21.51 -2.60
CA LYS A 290 -19.58 -21.93 -1.21
C LYS A 290 -18.38 -22.73 -0.76
#